data_43aff0041cbcf364dede597cf23b1ab7
#
_entry.id   43aff0041cbcf364dede597cf23b1ab7
#
_cell.length_a   1.000
_cell.length_b   1.000
_cell.length_c   1.000
_cell.angle_alpha   90.00
_cell.angle_beta   90.00
_cell.angle_gamma   90.00
#
_symmetry.space_group_name_H-M   'P 1'
#
loop_
_entity.id
_entity.type
_entity.pdbx_description
1 polymer ?
#
loop_
_entity_poly.entity_id
_entity_poly.type
_entity_poly.pdbx_seq_one_letter_code
_entity_poly.pdbx_strand_id
1 'polypeptide(L)'
;AASKYINVVPEIEMPGHALAALAAYPELSCDSTQTYKVSPTWGVFEQVFCPSETTFKFFEGVMDEVIELFPSEYIHIGGDECPKTAWKNSAFCQQLIRQLGLKDDTTPSKIDGIKHSKEDKLQSYFVTRMEKYLNSKGKNIIGWDEILEGGLAPNATVMSWRGVEGGMNAAKAGHNAIMTPNPYVYLDYYQEEPEIAPTTIGGYNTLKKTYSYNPVPDDADELAKKHIIGIQGNIWREYMQTSER
;
A
#
# COMPACT_ATOMS: atom_id res chain seq x y z
N ALA A 1 -10.33 20.83 6.52
CA ALA A 1 -9.62 19.92 7.42
C ALA A 1 -8.83 20.72 8.47
N ALA A 2 -7.89 21.58 8.10
CA ALA A 2 -7.01 22.32 9.05
C ALA A 2 -7.77 23.07 10.15
N SER A 3 -8.88 23.75 9.85
CA SER A 3 -9.73 24.45 10.85
C SER A 3 -10.38 23.50 11.88
N LYS A 4 -10.30 22.20 11.66
CA LYS A 4 -10.78 21.13 12.56
C LYS A 4 -9.62 20.30 13.13
N TYR A 5 -8.39 20.78 12.98
CA TYR A 5 -7.18 20.06 13.41
C TYR A 5 -7.05 18.66 12.78
N ILE A 6 -7.58 18.49 11.56
CA ILE A 6 -7.50 17.24 10.81
C ILE A 6 -6.37 17.39 9.80
N ASN A 7 -5.38 16.51 9.87
CA ASN A 7 -4.36 16.33 8.85
C ASN A 7 -4.88 15.41 7.75
N VAL A 8 -4.78 15.83 6.49
CA VAL A 8 -5.16 15.01 5.34
C VAL A 8 -3.90 14.39 4.77
N VAL A 9 -3.81 13.08 4.80
CA VAL A 9 -2.76 12.30 4.15
C VAL A 9 -3.28 11.83 2.80
N PRO A 10 -2.76 12.33 1.68
CA PRO A 10 -3.17 11.85 0.37
C PRO A 10 -2.57 10.47 0.09
N GLU A 11 -3.34 9.63 -0.61
CA GLU A 11 -2.85 8.35 -1.14
C GLU A 11 -2.76 8.42 -2.66
N ILE A 12 -1.58 8.09 -3.19
CA ILE A 12 -1.29 7.98 -4.62
C ILE A 12 -0.76 6.58 -4.85
N GLU A 13 -1.62 5.74 -5.43
CA GLU A 13 -1.38 4.31 -5.58
C GLU A 13 -0.25 3.98 -6.54
N MET A 14 0.67 3.11 -6.09
CA MET A 14 1.77 2.56 -6.88
C MET A 14 2.38 1.32 -6.22
N PRO A 15 2.95 0.34 -6.95
CA PRO A 15 2.90 0.20 -8.41
C PRO A 15 1.68 -0.58 -8.91
N GLY A 16 0.86 -1.12 -8.01
CA GLY A 16 -0.42 -1.79 -8.29
C GLY A 16 -1.55 -0.81 -8.62
N HIS A 17 -2.78 -1.31 -8.72
CA HIS A 17 -4.01 -0.55 -8.98
C HIS A 17 -3.89 0.50 -10.10
N ALA A 18 -3.08 0.20 -11.13
CA ALA A 18 -2.62 1.14 -12.14
C ALA A 18 -3.52 1.22 -13.38
N LEU A 19 -4.50 0.32 -13.56
CA LEU A 19 -5.21 0.15 -14.84
C LEU A 19 -5.82 1.45 -15.37
N ALA A 20 -6.45 2.24 -14.52
CA ALA A 20 -7.07 3.51 -14.93
C ALA A 20 -6.02 4.54 -15.40
N ALA A 21 -4.90 4.62 -14.68
CA ALA A 21 -3.79 5.49 -15.07
C ALA A 21 -3.12 5.02 -16.37
N LEU A 22 -2.92 3.71 -16.54
CA LEU A 22 -2.36 3.13 -17.77
C LEU A 22 -3.30 3.28 -18.98
N ALA A 23 -4.61 3.39 -18.76
CA ALA A 23 -5.54 3.73 -19.83
C ALA A 23 -5.35 5.15 -20.36
N ALA A 24 -4.89 6.08 -19.51
CA ALA A 24 -4.57 7.46 -19.89
C ALA A 24 -3.10 7.64 -20.33
N TYR A 25 -2.18 6.88 -19.75
CA TYR A 25 -0.73 6.98 -19.93
C TYR A 25 -0.13 5.58 -20.19
N PRO A 26 -0.40 4.96 -21.36
CA PRO A 26 0.06 3.60 -21.65
C PRO A 26 1.59 3.44 -21.65
N GLU A 27 2.34 4.53 -21.84
CA GLU A 27 3.81 4.56 -21.79
C GLU A 27 4.38 4.25 -20.40
N LEU A 28 3.56 4.29 -19.34
CA LEU A 28 3.95 3.93 -17.98
C LEU A 28 3.84 2.42 -17.71
N SER A 29 3.30 1.65 -18.65
CA SER A 29 3.21 0.20 -18.55
C SER A 29 4.49 -0.51 -18.99
N CYS A 30 4.58 -1.80 -18.68
CA CYS A 30 5.67 -2.66 -19.18
C CYS A 30 5.54 -3.03 -20.67
N ASP A 31 4.38 -2.76 -21.27
CA ASP A 31 4.12 -2.93 -22.70
C ASP A 31 3.30 -1.74 -23.22
N SER A 32 4.00 -0.70 -23.63
CA SER A 32 3.41 0.54 -24.15
C SER A 32 2.71 0.39 -25.51
N THR A 33 2.80 -0.77 -26.14
CA THR A 33 2.12 -1.06 -27.42
C THR A 33 0.66 -1.49 -27.21
N GLN A 34 0.30 -1.86 -25.98
CA GLN A 34 -1.07 -2.24 -25.64
C GLN A 34 -1.94 -1.01 -25.38
N THR A 35 -3.22 -1.15 -25.71
CA THR A 35 -4.26 -0.19 -25.36
C THR A 35 -5.00 -0.69 -24.13
N TYR A 36 -4.96 0.09 -23.07
CA TYR A 36 -5.68 -0.19 -21.83
C TYR A 36 -7.02 0.53 -21.79
N LYS A 37 -7.98 -0.04 -21.08
CA LYS A 37 -9.30 0.56 -20.83
C LYS A 37 -9.60 0.53 -19.35
N VAL A 38 -10.26 1.56 -18.86
CA VAL A 38 -10.77 1.59 -17.50
C VAL A 38 -11.77 0.44 -17.31
N SER A 39 -11.64 -0.31 -16.21
CA SER A 39 -12.57 -1.39 -15.90
C SER A 39 -13.91 -0.82 -15.40
N PRO A 40 -15.05 -1.40 -15.81
CA PRO A 40 -16.35 -1.06 -15.24
C PRO A 40 -16.63 -1.74 -13.88
N THR A 41 -15.73 -2.64 -13.44
CA THR A 41 -15.84 -3.38 -12.18
C THR A 41 -14.61 -3.13 -11.32
N TRP A 42 -14.77 -3.27 -10.02
CA TRP A 42 -13.65 -3.27 -9.10
C TRP A 42 -12.86 -4.59 -9.19
N GLY A 43 -11.62 -4.59 -8.73
CA GLY A 43 -10.79 -5.80 -8.67
C GLY A 43 -9.31 -5.49 -8.65
N VAL A 44 -8.51 -6.54 -8.42
CA VAL A 44 -7.06 -6.52 -8.57
C VAL A 44 -6.72 -6.88 -10.02
N PHE A 45 -6.09 -5.95 -10.72
CA PHE A 45 -5.77 -6.11 -12.14
C PHE A 45 -4.27 -6.38 -12.34
N GLU A 46 -3.95 -7.22 -13.34
CA GLU A 46 -2.56 -7.58 -13.68
C GLU A 46 -1.71 -6.41 -14.24
N GLN A 47 -2.36 -5.31 -14.60
CA GLN A 47 -1.72 -4.13 -15.14
C GLN A 47 -1.14 -3.29 -14.01
N VAL A 48 0.19 -3.22 -13.97
CA VAL A 48 0.96 -2.48 -12.97
C VAL A 48 1.94 -1.52 -13.65
N PHE A 49 2.37 -0.48 -12.94
CA PHE A 49 3.37 0.44 -13.46
C PHE A 49 4.71 -0.27 -13.69
N CYS A 50 5.35 0.09 -14.79
CA CYS A 50 6.70 -0.35 -15.10
C CYS A 50 7.71 0.43 -14.24
N PRO A 51 8.71 -0.20 -13.62
CA PRO A 51 9.76 0.48 -12.86
C PRO A 51 10.79 1.16 -13.76
N SER A 52 10.31 1.98 -14.70
CA SER A 52 11.13 2.71 -15.67
C SER A 52 11.42 4.14 -15.20
N GLU A 53 12.46 4.77 -15.74
CA GLU A 53 12.75 6.17 -15.44
C GLU A 53 11.63 7.11 -15.92
N THR A 54 10.90 6.75 -16.98
CA THR A 54 9.70 7.48 -17.43
C THR A 54 8.63 7.47 -16.34
N THR A 55 8.37 6.31 -15.76
CA THR A 55 7.40 6.15 -14.66
C THR A 55 7.81 6.92 -13.41
N PHE A 56 9.09 6.83 -13.02
CA PHE A 56 9.57 7.56 -11.84
C PHE A 56 9.47 9.08 -12.03
N LYS A 57 9.85 9.61 -13.19
CA LYS A 57 9.71 11.04 -13.51
C LYS A 57 8.26 11.50 -13.54
N PHE A 58 7.35 10.67 -14.03
CA PHE A 58 5.92 10.93 -13.98
C PHE A 58 5.44 11.07 -12.53
N PHE A 59 5.76 10.10 -11.67
CA PHE A 59 5.39 10.16 -10.25
C PHE A 59 6.08 11.30 -9.51
N GLU A 60 7.33 11.62 -9.81
CA GLU A 60 8.02 12.79 -9.24
C GLU A 60 7.24 14.08 -9.54
N GLY A 61 6.74 14.26 -10.76
CA GLY A 61 5.89 15.39 -11.12
C GLY A 61 4.54 15.38 -10.38
N VAL A 62 3.87 14.23 -10.31
CA VAL A 62 2.61 14.08 -9.56
C VAL A 62 2.82 14.42 -8.09
N MET A 63 3.90 13.91 -7.48
CA MET A 63 4.19 14.16 -6.07
C MET A 63 4.52 15.62 -5.78
N ASP A 64 5.18 16.33 -6.69
CA ASP A 64 5.44 17.77 -6.52
C ASP A 64 4.12 18.55 -6.43
N GLU A 65 3.14 18.27 -7.27
CA GLU A 65 1.81 18.88 -7.20
C GLU A 65 1.04 18.47 -5.92
N VAL A 66 1.10 17.20 -5.54
CA VAL A 66 0.46 16.70 -4.31
C VAL A 66 1.04 17.37 -3.07
N ILE A 67 2.36 17.55 -3.00
CA ILE A 67 3.04 18.21 -1.89
C ILE A 67 2.60 19.66 -1.73
N GLU A 68 2.35 20.38 -2.82
CA GLU A 68 1.84 21.76 -2.79
C GLU A 68 0.41 21.83 -2.25
N LEU A 69 -0.42 20.83 -2.55
CA LEU A 69 -1.83 20.79 -2.16
C LEU A 69 -2.05 20.30 -0.72
N PHE A 70 -1.19 19.40 -0.25
CA PHE A 70 -1.35 18.71 1.03
C PHE A 70 -0.17 18.99 1.97
N PRO A 71 -0.41 19.72 3.07
CA PRO A 71 0.66 20.09 4.00
C PRO A 71 1.15 18.94 4.91
N SER A 72 0.53 17.76 4.82
CA SER A 72 0.91 16.59 5.60
C SER A 72 2.40 16.26 5.47
N GLU A 73 3.02 15.86 6.57
CA GLU A 73 4.37 15.28 6.56
C GLU A 73 4.42 13.89 5.90
N TYR A 74 3.24 13.25 5.76
CA TYR A 74 3.10 11.91 5.21
C TYR A 74 2.36 11.93 3.87
N ILE A 75 2.81 11.08 2.97
CA ILE A 75 2.11 10.71 1.74
C ILE A 75 1.98 9.19 1.72
N HIS A 76 0.77 8.69 1.52
CA HIS A 76 0.54 7.28 1.34
C HIS A 76 0.76 6.90 -0.12
N ILE A 77 1.53 5.85 -0.36
CA ILE A 77 1.92 5.43 -1.71
C ILE A 77 1.22 4.13 -2.16
N GLY A 78 0.24 3.65 -1.38
CA GLY A 78 -0.39 2.36 -1.62
C GLY A 78 0.58 1.20 -1.39
N GLY A 79 0.92 0.49 -2.45
CA GLY A 79 1.87 -0.62 -2.44
C GLY A 79 1.23 -1.99 -2.31
N ASP A 80 -0.09 -2.03 -2.12
CA ASP A 80 -0.88 -3.23 -1.98
C ASP A 80 -1.19 -3.90 -3.33
N GLU A 81 -1.56 -5.16 -3.23
CA GLU A 81 -2.16 -5.97 -4.29
C GLU A 81 -1.49 -5.81 -5.67
N CYS A 82 -0.16 -5.72 -5.70
CA CYS A 82 0.61 -5.55 -6.92
C CYS A 82 0.96 -6.92 -7.53
N PRO A 83 0.26 -7.39 -8.59
CA PRO A 83 0.61 -8.63 -9.27
C PRO A 83 1.97 -8.52 -9.96
N LYS A 84 2.72 -9.62 -9.96
CA LYS A 84 4.08 -9.65 -10.52
C LYS A 84 4.15 -10.18 -11.96
N THR A 85 3.02 -10.60 -12.52
CA THR A 85 2.95 -11.23 -13.86
C THR A 85 3.48 -10.33 -14.97
N ALA A 86 3.11 -9.04 -14.95
CA ALA A 86 3.60 -8.08 -15.94
C ALA A 86 5.12 -7.95 -15.89
N TRP A 87 5.72 -7.89 -14.70
CA TRP A 87 7.17 -7.80 -14.53
C TRP A 87 7.91 -9.09 -14.87
N LYS A 88 7.32 -10.24 -14.55
CA LYS A 88 7.87 -11.56 -14.94
C LYS A 88 7.99 -11.70 -16.46
N ASN A 89 7.02 -11.18 -17.19
CA ASN A 89 6.94 -11.29 -18.65
C ASN A 89 7.67 -10.14 -19.39
N SER A 90 8.04 -9.08 -18.71
CA SER A 90 8.72 -7.93 -19.31
C SER A 90 10.22 -8.16 -19.45
N ALA A 91 10.73 -8.12 -20.68
CA ALA A 91 12.17 -8.20 -20.94
C ALA A 91 12.94 -7.05 -20.25
N PHE A 92 12.36 -5.85 -20.21
CA PHE A 92 12.91 -4.70 -19.50
C PHE A 92 13.04 -4.97 -18.00
N CYS A 93 11.96 -5.42 -17.34
CA CYS A 93 11.98 -5.70 -15.89
C CYS A 93 12.97 -6.81 -15.57
N GLN A 94 13.03 -7.89 -16.37
CA GLN A 94 13.99 -8.96 -16.16
C GLN A 94 15.44 -8.51 -16.39
N GLN A 95 15.68 -7.55 -17.28
CA GLN A 95 17.00 -6.95 -17.43
C GLN A 95 17.33 -6.06 -16.22
N LEU A 96 16.41 -5.23 -15.74
CA LEU A 96 16.58 -4.39 -14.56
C LEU A 96 16.87 -5.23 -13.30
N ILE A 97 16.15 -6.33 -13.10
CA ILE A 97 16.39 -7.30 -12.03
C ILE A 97 17.84 -7.81 -12.05
N ARG A 98 18.34 -8.18 -13.24
CA ARG A 98 19.76 -8.60 -13.39
C ARG A 98 20.74 -7.48 -13.09
N GLN A 99 20.48 -6.28 -13.56
CA GLN A 99 21.33 -5.10 -13.33
C GLN A 99 21.41 -4.73 -11.85
N LEU A 100 20.28 -4.85 -11.13
CA LEU A 100 20.19 -4.61 -9.70
C LEU A 100 20.71 -5.80 -8.86
N GLY A 101 21.01 -6.93 -9.48
CA GLY A 101 21.47 -8.14 -8.80
C GLY A 101 20.41 -8.80 -7.93
N LEU A 102 19.10 -8.54 -8.20
CA LEU A 102 18.00 -9.10 -7.41
C LEU A 102 17.86 -10.60 -7.68
N LYS A 103 17.68 -11.38 -6.62
CA LYS A 103 17.55 -12.84 -6.68
C LYS A 103 16.44 -13.29 -5.75
N ASP A 104 15.83 -14.41 -6.08
CA ASP A 104 14.89 -15.09 -5.19
C ASP A 104 15.58 -15.45 -3.87
N ASP A 105 14.83 -15.38 -2.78
CA ASP A 105 15.35 -15.75 -1.47
C ASP A 105 15.59 -17.25 -1.37
N THR A 106 16.74 -17.63 -0.83
CA THR A 106 17.06 -19.02 -0.48
C THR A 106 16.55 -19.39 0.93
N THR A 107 16.48 -18.40 1.82
CA THR A 107 15.99 -18.53 3.20
C THR A 107 14.86 -17.52 3.45
N PRO A 108 13.96 -17.78 4.41
CA PRO A 108 12.95 -16.81 4.79
C PRO A 108 13.53 -15.48 5.27
N SER A 109 12.84 -14.38 4.96
CA SER A 109 13.14 -13.05 5.45
C SER A 109 13.08 -13.00 6.98
N LYS A 110 13.92 -12.19 7.60
CA LYS A 110 13.92 -12.00 9.05
C LYS A 110 12.77 -11.11 9.53
N ILE A 111 12.15 -10.35 8.62
CA ILE A 111 11.07 -9.43 8.95
C ILE A 111 9.74 -10.19 9.05
N ASP A 112 9.39 -10.96 8.03
CA ASP A 112 8.07 -11.58 7.89
C ASP A 112 8.09 -13.12 7.82
N GLY A 113 9.27 -13.73 7.79
CA GLY A 113 9.42 -15.18 7.73
C GLY A 113 9.08 -15.79 6.36
N ILE A 114 8.92 -14.99 5.32
CA ILE A 114 8.53 -15.41 3.97
C ILE A 114 9.74 -15.36 3.03
N LYS A 115 9.76 -16.23 2.03
CA LYS A 115 10.73 -16.15 0.93
C LYS A 115 10.17 -15.27 -0.17
N HIS A 116 10.91 -14.22 -0.52
CA HIS A 116 10.49 -13.28 -1.55
C HIS A 116 11.14 -13.58 -2.88
N SER A 117 10.37 -13.38 -3.95
CA SER A 117 10.87 -13.47 -5.32
C SER A 117 11.71 -12.24 -5.67
N LYS A 118 12.47 -12.34 -6.74
CA LYS A 118 13.18 -11.20 -7.31
C LYS A 118 12.24 -10.08 -7.78
N GLU A 119 11.00 -10.42 -8.13
CA GLU A 119 9.96 -9.45 -8.49
C GLU A 119 9.38 -8.72 -7.27
N ASP A 120 9.29 -9.37 -6.11
CA ASP A 120 8.95 -8.70 -4.85
C ASP A 120 10.04 -7.68 -4.47
N LYS A 121 11.30 -8.06 -4.67
CA LYS A 121 12.44 -7.14 -4.49
C LYS A 121 12.46 -6.01 -5.52
N LEU A 122 11.91 -6.23 -6.71
CA LEU A 122 11.72 -5.15 -7.68
C LEU A 122 10.64 -4.16 -7.21
N GLN A 123 9.59 -4.62 -6.51
CA GLN A 123 8.64 -3.73 -5.86
C GLN A 123 9.32 -2.94 -4.73
N SER A 124 10.12 -3.59 -3.90
CA SER A 124 10.91 -2.90 -2.86
C SER A 124 11.84 -1.83 -3.47
N TYR A 125 12.47 -2.10 -4.61
CA TYR A 125 13.24 -1.10 -5.36
C TYR A 125 12.38 0.07 -5.79
N PHE A 126 11.17 -0.18 -6.32
CA PHE A 126 10.24 0.88 -6.74
C PHE A 126 9.87 1.77 -5.54
N VAL A 127 9.44 1.18 -4.45
CA VAL A 127 9.08 1.87 -3.20
C VAL A 127 10.27 2.71 -2.68
N THR A 128 11.47 2.12 -2.65
CA THR A 128 12.69 2.82 -2.17
C THR A 128 13.05 4.02 -3.08
N ARG A 129 12.82 3.94 -4.38
CA ARG A 129 13.04 5.07 -5.30
C ARG A 129 12.09 6.22 -4.98
N MET A 130 10.81 5.92 -4.75
CA MET A 130 9.81 6.93 -4.41
C MET A 130 10.02 7.49 -2.99
N GLU A 131 10.39 6.64 -2.02
CA GLU A 131 10.77 7.10 -0.68
C GLU A 131 11.91 8.11 -0.73
N LYS A 132 13.00 7.81 -1.44
CA LYS A 132 14.14 8.73 -1.57
C LYS A 132 13.72 10.07 -2.15
N TYR A 133 12.85 10.05 -3.16
CA TYR A 133 12.33 11.28 -3.75
C TYR A 133 11.54 12.08 -2.72
N LEU A 134 10.55 11.46 -2.07
CA LEU A 134 9.70 12.12 -1.07
C LEU A 134 10.49 12.61 0.14
N ASN A 135 11.44 11.82 0.64
CA ASN A 135 12.34 12.24 1.71
C ASN A 135 13.18 13.47 1.31
N SER A 136 13.61 13.57 0.05
CA SER A 136 14.33 14.77 -0.44
C SER A 136 13.47 16.04 -0.43
N LYS A 137 12.14 15.88 -0.43
CA LYS A 137 11.14 16.95 -0.30
C LYS A 137 10.66 17.15 1.14
N GLY A 138 11.27 16.48 2.13
CA GLY A 138 10.88 16.55 3.54
C GLY A 138 9.58 15.80 3.87
N LYS A 139 9.18 14.83 3.04
CA LYS A 139 8.00 13.99 3.25
C LYS A 139 8.40 12.57 3.61
N ASN A 140 7.61 11.93 4.48
CA ASN A 140 7.72 10.52 4.82
C ASN A 140 6.66 9.71 4.06
N ILE A 141 6.95 8.45 3.78
CA ILE A 141 5.97 7.56 3.14
C ILE A 141 5.22 6.71 4.14
N ILE A 142 3.96 6.43 3.81
CA ILE A 142 3.19 5.34 4.36
C ILE A 142 2.88 4.38 3.21
N GLY A 143 2.87 3.08 3.44
CA GLY A 143 2.37 2.10 2.48
C GLY A 143 1.70 0.95 3.20
N TRP A 144 0.84 0.24 2.48
CA TRP A 144 0.20 -0.98 2.97
C TRP A 144 1.25 -2.04 3.27
N ASP A 145 0.92 -3.04 4.08
CA ASP A 145 1.91 -3.97 4.63
C ASP A 145 2.62 -4.85 3.58
N GLU A 146 2.19 -4.85 2.32
CA GLU A 146 2.92 -5.46 1.21
C GLU A 146 4.26 -4.76 0.91
N ILE A 147 4.48 -3.53 1.37
CA ILE A 147 5.81 -2.89 1.22
C ILE A 147 6.91 -3.55 2.05
N LEU A 148 6.56 -4.46 2.96
CA LEU A 148 7.51 -5.34 3.66
C LEU A 148 8.15 -6.36 2.72
N GLU A 149 7.42 -6.75 1.67
CA GLU A 149 7.80 -7.81 0.77
C GLU A 149 9.05 -7.43 -0.04
N GLY A 150 10.05 -8.30 -0.02
CA GLY A 150 11.30 -8.07 -0.74
C GLY A 150 12.25 -7.06 -0.10
N GLY A 151 11.86 -6.41 1.01
CA GLY A 151 12.65 -5.48 1.80
C GLY A 151 11.96 -4.14 2.02
N LEU A 152 11.94 -3.70 3.26
CA LEU A 152 11.31 -2.44 3.65
C LEU A 152 12.23 -1.25 3.40
N ALA A 153 11.70 -0.18 2.81
CA ALA A 153 12.41 1.07 2.63
C ALA A 153 12.76 1.72 3.99
N PRO A 154 13.93 2.35 4.16
CA PRO A 154 14.51 2.66 5.48
C PRO A 154 13.65 3.49 6.43
N ASN A 155 12.85 4.43 5.90
CA ASN A 155 12.03 5.35 6.70
C ASN A 155 10.52 5.15 6.48
N ALA A 156 10.12 4.05 5.82
CA ALA A 156 8.72 3.80 5.52
C ALA A 156 7.93 3.48 6.80
N THR A 157 6.73 4.04 6.88
CA THR A 157 5.70 3.64 7.85
C THR A 157 4.80 2.60 7.20
N VAL A 158 4.52 1.53 7.92
CA VAL A 158 3.72 0.40 7.42
C VAL A 158 2.29 0.52 7.93
N MET A 159 1.31 0.46 7.03
CA MET A 159 -0.10 0.38 7.38
C MET A 159 -0.57 -1.08 7.22
N SER A 160 -0.87 -1.73 8.35
CA SER A 160 -1.12 -3.19 8.41
C SER A 160 -2.60 -3.49 8.25
N TRP A 161 -3.01 -3.95 7.06
CA TRP A 161 -4.42 -4.19 6.73
C TRP A 161 -4.79 -5.69 6.61
N ARG A 162 -3.87 -6.54 6.14
CA ARG A 162 -4.08 -7.99 5.96
C ARG A 162 -4.21 -8.76 7.28
N GLY A 163 -3.97 -8.09 8.40
CA GLY A 163 -3.98 -8.61 9.75
C GLY A 163 -3.12 -7.74 10.65
N VAL A 164 -2.71 -8.29 11.78
CA VAL A 164 -1.85 -7.58 12.75
C VAL A 164 -0.35 -7.85 12.52
N GLU A 165 -0.03 -8.92 11.83
CA GLU A 165 1.33 -9.46 11.70
C GLU A 165 2.26 -8.51 10.97
N GLY A 166 1.79 -7.88 9.88
CA GLY A 166 2.59 -6.93 9.10
C GLY A 166 3.05 -5.75 9.95
N GLY A 167 2.12 -5.13 10.70
CA GLY A 167 2.42 -4.02 11.60
C GLY A 167 3.34 -4.42 12.74
N MET A 168 3.12 -5.60 13.33
CA MET A 168 3.97 -6.13 14.39
C MET A 168 5.40 -6.41 13.89
N ASN A 169 5.53 -6.97 12.68
CA ASN A 169 6.83 -7.24 12.07
C ASN A 169 7.59 -5.93 11.79
N ALA A 170 6.90 -4.94 11.23
CA ALA A 170 7.48 -3.61 11.01
C ALA A 170 7.92 -2.96 12.34
N ALA A 171 7.06 -2.95 13.36
CA ALA A 171 7.34 -2.36 14.65
C ALA A 171 8.52 -3.02 15.37
N LYS A 172 8.61 -4.36 15.34
CA LYS A 172 9.76 -5.12 15.86
C LYS A 172 11.06 -4.87 15.09
N ALA A 173 10.95 -4.49 13.81
CA ALA A 173 12.09 -4.08 13.00
C ALA A 173 12.49 -2.62 13.20
N GLY A 174 11.77 -1.86 14.06
CA GLY A 174 12.04 -0.45 14.35
C GLY A 174 11.41 0.54 13.38
N HIS A 175 10.42 0.11 12.59
CA HIS A 175 9.64 0.97 11.70
C HIS A 175 8.29 1.33 12.32
N ASN A 176 7.81 2.54 12.06
CA ASN A 176 6.49 2.93 12.49
C ASN A 176 5.41 2.09 11.80
N ALA A 177 4.38 1.73 12.56
CA ALA A 177 3.24 0.97 12.08
C ALA A 177 1.92 1.63 12.49
N ILE A 178 0.97 1.64 11.56
CA ILE A 178 -0.43 2.02 11.79
C ILE A 178 -1.25 0.75 11.62
N MET A 179 -2.03 0.43 12.65
CA MET A 179 -2.82 -0.80 12.69
C MET A 179 -4.20 -0.56 12.07
N THR A 180 -4.47 -1.27 10.98
CA THR A 180 -5.75 -1.18 10.27
C THR A 180 -6.26 -2.56 9.82
N PRO A 181 -6.18 -3.61 10.69
CA PRO A 181 -6.47 -4.98 10.28
C PRO A 181 -7.94 -5.15 9.86
N ASN A 182 -8.13 -5.69 8.66
CA ASN A 182 -9.46 -5.84 8.06
C ASN A 182 -10.47 -6.61 8.92
N PRO A 183 -10.09 -7.62 9.74
CA PRO A 183 -11.06 -8.29 10.60
C PRO A 183 -11.67 -7.42 11.70
N TYR A 184 -11.10 -6.23 11.98
CA TYR A 184 -11.50 -5.41 13.12
C TYR A 184 -11.94 -4.00 12.75
N VAL A 185 -11.28 -3.36 11.78
CA VAL A 185 -11.44 -1.91 11.55
C VAL A 185 -11.81 -1.54 10.12
N TYR A 186 -12.23 -2.51 9.29
CA TYR A 186 -12.89 -2.25 8.02
C TYR A 186 -14.36 -1.98 8.27
N LEU A 187 -14.72 -0.69 8.31
CA LEU A 187 -16.05 -0.23 8.69
C LEU A 187 -17.05 -0.31 7.52
N ASP A 188 -16.57 -0.61 6.33
CA ASP A 188 -17.31 -0.90 5.11
C ASP A 188 -17.76 -2.36 5.00
N TYR A 189 -17.37 -3.24 5.94
CA TYR A 189 -17.85 -4.61 6.03
C TYR A 189 -19.27 -4.68 6.60
N TYR A 190 -19.94 -5.83 6.47
CA TYR A 190 -21.21 -6.07 7.13
C TYR A 190 -21.09 -5.85 8.64
N GLN A 191 -21.94 -5.00 9.21
CA GLN A 191 -21.97 -4.69 10.64
C GLN A 191 -23.08 -5.45 11.38
N GLU A 192 -24.02 -6.01 10.62
CA GLU A 192 -25.15 -6.84 11.05
C GLU A 192 -25.36 -7.96 10.03
N GLU A 193 -26.37 -8.82 10.26
CA GLU A 193 -26.63 -9.98 9.39
C GLU A 193 -26.82 -9.55 7.92
N PRO A 194 -26.13 -10.21 6.96
CA PRO A 194 -26.11 -9.79 5.56
C PRO A 194 -27.51 -9.73 4.92
N GLU A 195 -28.49 -10.51 5.42
CA GLU A 195 -29.85 -10.56 4.91
C GLU A 195 -30.66 -9.28 5.15
N ILE A 196 -30.27 -8.50 6.16
CA ILE A 196 -30.93 -7.24 6.54
C ILE A 196 -30.08 -6.01 6.32
N ALA A 197 -28.76 -6.21 6.16
CA ALA A 197 -27.80 -5.13 5.92
C ALA A 197 -27.83 -4.64 4.48
N PRO A 198 -27.47 -3.38 4.21
CA PRO A 198 -27.12 -2.93 2.88
C PRO A 198 -25.96 -3.73 2.29
N THR A 199 -25.94 -3.98 0.98
CA THR A 199 -24.85 -4.69 0.31
C THR A 199 -23.49 -4.04 0.58
N THR A 200 -22.49 -4.82 0.96
CA THR A 200 -21.11 -4.39 1.16
C THR A 200 -20.15 -5.21 0.29
N ILE A 201 -18.87 -4.90 0.33
CA ILE A 201 -17.84 -5.70 -0.35
C ILE A 201 -17.71 -7.12 0.21
N GLY A 202 -18.17 -7.34 1.45
CA GLY A 202 -18.07 -8.62 2.17
C GLY A 202 -17.55 -8.43 3.59
N GLY A 203 -17.05 -9.50 4.18
CA GLY A 203 -16.56 -9.49 5.56
C GLY A 203 -17.69 -9.33 6.59
N TYR A 204 -17.34 -9.43 7.89
CA TYR A 204 -18.29 -9.22 8.99
C TYR A 204 -17.56 -8.58 10.17
N ASN A 205 -17.94 -7.35 10.49
CA ASN A 205 -17.25 -6.55 11.48
C ASN A 205 -18.22 -5.70 12.29
N THR A 206 -18.76 -6.29 13.36
CA THR A 206 -19.71 -5.60 14.23
C THR A 206 -19.04 -4.45 15.00
N LEU A 207 -19.82 -3.45 15.39
CA LEU A 207 -19.37 -2.37 16.28
C LEU A 207 -18.67 -2.91 17.56
N LYS A 208 -19.21 -3.97 18.17
CA LYS A 208 -18.62 -4.62 19.34
C LYS A 208 -17.23 -5.16 19.03
N LYS A 209 -17.05 -5.77 17.86
CA LYS A 209 -15.76 -6.36 17.44
C LYS A 209 -14.74 -5.26 17.20
N THR A 210 -15.10 -4.20 16.47
CA THR A 210 -14.24 -3.03 16.27
C THR A 210 -13.82 -2.42 17.60
N TYR A 211 -14.78 -2.20 18.52
CA TYR A 211 -14.51 -1.59 19.82
C TYR A 211 -13.64 -2.45 20.73
N SER A 212 -13.64 -3.78 20.55
CA SER A 212 -12.81 -4.70 21.33
C SER A 212 -11.36 -4.80 20.85
N TYR A 213 -11.02 -4.21 19.71
CA TYR A 213 -9.69 -4.31 19.16
C TYR A 213 -8.67 -3.46 19.96
N ASN A 214 -7.60 -4.11 20.40
CA ASN A 214 -6.44 -3.44 20.99
C ASN A 214 -5.32 -3.38 19.94
N PRO A 215 -4.95 -2.19 19.42
CA PRO A 215 -3.92 -2.08 18.39
C PRO A 215 -2.51 -2.42 18.91
N VAL A 216 -2.29 -2.35 20.22
CA VAL A 216 -1.02 -2.69 20.85
C VAL A 216 -1.25 -3.96 21.69
N PRO A 217 -0.87 -5.15 21.18
CA PRO A 217 -1.03 -6.41 21.93
C PRO A 217 -0.30 -6.35 23.26
N ASP A 218 -0.90 -7.00 24.28
CA ASP A 218 -0.35 -7.00 25.65
C ASP A 218 1.04 -7.65 25.74
N ASP A 219 1.33 -8.59 24.85
CA ASP A 219 2.60 -9.30 24.73
C ASP A 219 3.62 -8.62 23.79
N ALA A 220 3.30 -7.45 23.26
CA ALA A 220 4.24 -6.68 22.45
C ALA A 220 5.45 -6.26 23.29
N ASP A 221 6.64 -6.40 22.71
CA ASP A 221 7.86 -5.87 23.33
C ASP A 221 7.90 -4.35 23.32
N GLU A 222 8.80 -3.75 24.08
CA GLU A 222 8.88 -2.29 24.25
C GLU A 222 9.24 -1.56 22.94
N LEU A 223 9.97 -2.21 22.03
CA LEU A 223 10.28 -1.64 20.73
C LEU A 223 9.03 -1.58 19.87
N ALA A 224 8.28 -2.67 19.78
CA ALA A 224 7.02 -2.71 19.04
C ALA A 224 5.99 -1.72 19.61
N LYS A 225 5.82 -1.65 20.94
CA LYS A 225 4.94 -0.67 21.59
C LYS A 225 5.26 0.77 21.19
N LYS A 226 6.56 1.10 21.13
CA LYS A 226 7.01 2.44 20.73
C LYS A 226 6.70 2.77 19.27
N HIS A 227 6.74 1.77 18.39
CA HIS A 227 6.60 1.96 16.95
C HIS A 227 5.17 1.74 16.41
N ILE A 228 4.24 1.22 17.21
CA ILE A 228 2.81 1.24 16.86
C ILE A 228 2.29 2.64 17.18
N ILE A 229 2.18 3.48 16.16
CA ILE A 229 1.88 4.91 16.33
C ILE A 229 0.40 5.26 16.23
N GLY A 230 -0.45 4.32 15.82
CA GLY A 230 -1.87 4.60 15.70
C GLY A 230 -2.70 3.44 15.13
N ILE A 231 -3.98 3.73 15.01
CA ILE A 231 -5.00 2.87 14.41
C ILE A 231 -5.78 3.67 13.37
N GLN A 232 -6.22 3.00 12.30
CA GLN A 232 -7.11 3.58 11.30
C GLN A 232 -8.32 2.67 11.07
N GLY A 233 -9.51 3.26 10.96
CA GLY A 233 -10.70 2.60 10.42
C GLY A 233 -10.81 2.86 8.92
N ASN A 234 -11.01 1.82 8.13
CA ASN A 234 -11.15 1.91 6.68
C ASN A 234 -12.62 1.97 6.27
N ILE A 235 -12.92 2.82 5.29
CA ILE A 235 -14.23 2.96 4.65
C ILE A 235 -14.00 3.01 3.15
N TRP A 236 -14.04 1.85 2.49
CA TRP A 236 -13.94 1.74 1.05
C TRP A 236 -15.31 1.96 0.39
N ARG A 237 -15.33 2.56 -0.78
CA ARG A 237 -16.54 3.12 -1.36
C ARG A 237 -17.22 2.29 -2.46
N GLU A 238 -16.79 1.08 -2.72
CA GLU A 238 -17.32 0.23 -3.80
C GLU A 238 -18.83 0.11 -3.76
N TYR A 239 -19.42 0.05 -2.56
CA TYR A 239 -20.86 -0.08 -2.33
C TYR A 239 -21.47 1.10 -1.58
N MET A 240 -20.68 2.14 -1.23
CA MET A 240 -21.16 3.36 -0.60
C MET A 240 -21.31 4.48 -1.64
N GLN A 241 -22.49 4.63 -2.19
CA GLN A 241 -22.76 5.60 -3.26
C GLN A 241 -23.11 6.99 -2.77
N THR A 242 -23.63 7.12 -1.55
CA THR A 242 -24.05 8.39 -0.95
C THR A 242 -23.51 8.55 0.47
N SER A 243 -23.55 9.79 1.00
CA SER A 243 -23.15 10.10 2.37
C SER A 243 -24.14 9.65 3.45
N GLU A 244 -25.29 9.14 3.06
CA GLU A 244 -26.38 8.69 3.96
C GLU A 244 -26.24 7.23 4.37
N ARG A 245 -25.20 6.57 3.84
CA ARG A 245 -24.95 5.16 4.09
C ARG A 245 -23.78 4.93 5.02
#